data_66e674acc7a2cfb73c5d50d997683ec8
#
_entry.id   66e674acc7a2cfb73c5d50d997683ec8
#
_cell.length_a   1.000
_cell.length_b   1.000
_cell.length_c   1.000
_cell.angle_alpha   90.00
_cell.angle_beta   90.00
_cell.angle_gamma   90.00
#
_symmetry.space_group_name_H-M   'P 1'
#
loop_
_entity.id
_entity.type
_entity.pdbx_description
1 polymer ?
#
loop_
_entity_poly.entity_id
_entity_poly.type
_entity_poly.pdbx_seq_one_letter_code
_entity_poly.pdbx_strand_id
1 'polypeptide(L)'
;MLIAGLVLVGIAQHGLFILSHDAAHYRLFAQRGLNDALGRLIGMSSGVSMCTYRVTHRLHHNNLYGPEDPDTAIHGGYPRGVGYLWRKLAGDLAGLNAWKTYAYFFGAPALNEDTQRAIRPLDDTSPQLRADARQDRLLVVVFHAAAPFVAWALAGTSGMLAWFGLWLLPMVTVLQPILRLRAICEHGAVTDLASPLTAARTNRTWGSAANWIGRFVLFPHHVNYHLEHHLYPAVPHYRLPALHRLLVAKGALDGAEVRDLPDTLRRVFSPRPPRMNPGS
;
A
#
# COMPACT_ATOMS: atom_id res chain seq x y z
N MET A 1 -11.00 -25.59 -4.66
CA MET A 1 -11.21 -24.94 -3.33
C MET A 1 -9.96 -24.26 -2.79
N LEU A 2 -8.77 -24.88 -2.77
CA LEU A 2 -7.54 -24.31 -2.19
C LEU A 2 -7.16 -22.97 -2.82
N ILE A 3 -7.09 -22.85 -4.16
CA ILE A 3 -6.72 -21.60 -4.85
C ILE A 3 -7.66 -20.45 -4.47
N ALA A 4 -8.97 -20.70 -4.45
CA ALA A 4 -9.95 -19.68 -4.02
C ALA A 4 -9.71 -19.25 -2.56
N GLY A 5 -9.38 -20.18 -1.67
CA GLY A 5 -8.99 -19.88 -0.30
C GLY A 5 -7.74 -18.99 -0.21
N LEU A 6 -6.69 -19.29 -0.97
CA LEU A 6 -5.48 -18.47 -1.03
C LEU A 6 -5.77 -17.06 -1.51
N VAL A 7 -6.61 -16.91 -2.54
CA VAL A 7 -7.00 -15.59 -3.08
C VAL A 7 -7.80 -14.81 -2.04
N LEU A 8 -8.77 -15.43 -1.39
CA LEU A 8 -9.59 -14.76 -0.36
C LEU A 8 -8.74 -14.33 0.85
N VAL A 9 -7.81 -15.17 1.29
CA VAL A 9 -6.89 -14.80 2.39
C VAL A 9 -5.98 -13.66 1.97
N GLY A 10 -5.42 -13.66 0.76
CA GLY A 10 -4.60 -12.54 0.27
C GLY A 10 -5.37 -11.22 0.20
N ILE A 11 -6.64 -11.25 -0.22
CA ILE A 11 -7.54 -10.09 -0.22
C ILE A 11 -7.82 -9.64 1.23
N ALA A 12 -8.07 -10.55 2.16
CA ALA A 12 -8.28 -10.21 3.57
C ALA A 12 -7.02 -9.61 4.20
N GLN A 13 -5.84 -10.15 3.91
CA GLN A 13 -4.55 -9.58 4.34
C GLN A 13 -4.34 -8.17 3.79
N HIS A 14 -4.76 -7.89 2.55
CA HIS A 14 -4.77 -6.53 2.01
C HIS A 14 -5.67 -5.61 2.84
N GLY A 15 -6.86 -6.07 3.25
CA GLY A 15 -7.72 -5.32 4.17
C GLY A 15 -7.01 -4.98 5.48
N LEU A 16 -6.30 -5.93 6.10
CA LEU A 16 -5.48 -5.67 7.30
C LEU A 16 -4.38 -4.64 7.03
N PHE A 17 -3.80 -4.67 5.84
CA PHE A 17 -2.77 -3.72 5.42
C PHE A 17 -3.32 -2.27 5.38
N ILE A 18 -4.56 -2.09 4.88
CA ILE A 18 -5.23 -0.78 4.88
C ILE A 18 -5.56 -0.31 6.31
N LEU A 19 -5.95 -1.22 7.21
CA LEU A 19 -6.11 -0.86 8.62
C LEU A 19 -4.78 -0.46 9.28
N SER A 20 -3.65 -1.10 8.90
CA SER A 20 -2.31 -0.66 9.33
C SER A 20 -1.98 0.73 8.81
N HIS A 21 -2.38 1.07 7.59
CA HIS A 21 -2.23 2.40 7.01
C HIS A 21 -2.97 3.46 7.84
N ASP A 22 -4.24 3.22 8.21
CA ASP A 22 -4.99 4.14 9.08
C ASP A 22 -4.37 4.27 10.47
N ALA A 23 -3.85 3.16 11.01
CA ALA A 23 -3.12 3.19 12.28
C ALA A 23 -1.82 4.01 12.18
N ALA A 24 -1.17 4.02 11.02
CA ALA A 24 0.01 4.85 10.78
C ALA A 24 -0.32 6.34 10.84
N HIS A 25 -1.50 6.76 10.38
CA HIS A 25 -2.03 8.11 10.52
C HIS A 25 -2.68 8.40 11.89
N TYR A 26 -2.69 7.44 12.81
CA TYR A 26 -3.40 7.53 14.10
C TYR A 26 -4.91 7.74 13.95
N ARG A 27 -5.51 7.13 12.94
CA ARG A 27 -6.93 7.30 12.58
C ARG A 27 -7.74 6.01 12.63
N LEU A 28 -7.11 4.87 12.96
CA LEU A 28 -7.81 3.62 13.15
C LEU A 28 -8.75 3.68 14.36
N PHE A 29 -8.28 4.31 15.46
CA PHE A 29 -9.08 4.57 16.67
C PHE A 29 -8.84 5.99 17.19
N ALA A 30 -9.88 6.58 17.80
CA ALA A 30 -9.78 7.90 18.43
C ALA A 30 -8.82 7.90 19.62
N GLN A 31 -8.82 6.82 20.42
CA GLN A 31 -7.93 6.66 21.55
C GLN A 31 -6.53 6.25 21.07
N ARG A 32 -5.54 7.09 21.33
CA ARG A 32 -4.14 6.91 20.87
C ARG A 32 -3.54 5.58 21.28
N GLY A 33 -3.68 5.19 22.57
CA GLY A 33 -3.12 3.93 23.07
C GLY A 33 -3.73 2.70 22.38
N LEU A 34 -5.05 2.71 22.15
CA LEU A 34 -5.74 1.64 21.42
C LEU A 34 -5.31 1.59 19.96
N ASN A 35 -5.20 2.76 19.31
CA ASN A 35 -4.69 2.86 17.93
C ASN A 35 -3.28 2.26 17.82
N ASP A 36 -2.40 2.56 18.76
CA ASP A 36 -1.03 2.08 18.72
C ASP A 36 -0.94 0.57 19.01
N ALA A 37 -1.68 0.08 20.00
CA ALA A 37 -1.68 -1.33 20.36
C ALA A 37 -2.24 -2.22 19.22
N LEU A 38 -3.41 -1.89 18.70
CA LEU A 38 -4.04 -2.65 17.63
C LEU A 38 -3.35 -2.43 16.29
N GLY A 39 -2.87 -1.21 16.01
CA GLY A 39 -2.06 -0.95 14.82
C GLY A 39 -0.77 -1.77 14.78
N ARG A 40 -0.07 -1.90 15.91
CA ARG A 40 1.12 -2.78 16.03
C ARG A 40 0.77 -4.25 15.87
N LEU A 41 -0.34 -4.71 16.48
CA LEU A 41 -0.79 -6.10 16.35
C LEU A 41 -1.12 -6.45 14.88
N ILE A 42 -1.89 -5.60 14.21
CA ILE A 42 -2.24 -5.78 12.80
C ILE A 42 -0.97 -5.70 11.92
N GLY A 43 -0.13 -4.67 12.15
CA GLY A 43 1.15 -4.53 11.45
C GLY A 43 2.04 -5.74 11.62
N MET A 44 2.23 -6.21 12.85
CA MET A 44 3.02 -7.39 13.18
C MET A 44 2.53 -8.62 12.43
N SER A 45 1.22 -8.88 12.41
CA SER A 45 0.64 -10.02 11.69
C SER A 45 0.78 -9.91 10.17
N SER A 46 0.89 -8.69 9.64
CA SER A 46 1.05 -8.39 8.21
C SER A 46 2.50 -8.20 7.76
N GLY A 47 3.48 -8.41 8.65
CA GLY A 47 4.91 -8.23 8.34
C GLY A 47 5.37 -6.77 8.33
N VAL A 48 4.63 -5.85 8.98
CA VAL A 48 4.89 -4.40 8.97
C VAL A 48 5.40 -3.92 10.32
N SER A 49 6.60 -3.33 10.35
CA SER A 49 7.05 -2.51 11.48
C SER A 49 6.28 -1.20 11.49
N MET A 50 5.36 -1.02 12.42
CA MET A 50 4.46 0.13 12.47
C MET A 50 5.21 1.46 12.62
N CYS A 51 6.25 1.52 13.46
CA CYS A 51 7.07 2.73 13.62
C CYS A 51 7.81 3.08 12.33
N THR A 52 8.37 2.10 11.63
CA THR A 52 9.01 2.31 10.33
C THR A 52 8.00 2.80 9.31
N TYR A 53 6.85 2.14 9.21
CA TYR A 53 5.82 2.49 8.24
C TYR A 53 5.29 3.92 8.44
N ARG A 54 5.11 4.37 9.68
CA ARG A 54 4.72 5.76 10.00
C ARG A 54 5.70 6.78 9.43
N VAL A 55 7.00 6.48 9.50
CA VAL A 55 8.03 7.39 8.97
C VAL A 55 8.04 7.38 7.46
N THR A 56 8.10 6.20 6.82
CA THR A 56 8.12 6.08 5.37
C THR A 56 6.88 6.70 4.73
N HIS A 57 5.72 6.42 5.30
CA HIS A 57 4.45 6.92 4.78
C HIS A 57 4.27 8.43 4.97
N ARG A 58 4.77 8.98 6.08
CA ARG A 58 4.81 10.44 6.26
C ARG A 58 5.76 11.12 5.28
N LEU A 59 6.91 10.51 4.97
CA LEU A 59 7.81 11.02 3.94
C LEU A 59 7.13 11.04 2.58
N HIS A 60 6.41 9.97 2.22
CA HIS A 60 5.60 9.90 1.00
C HIS A 60 4.56 11.04 0.93
N HIS A 61 3.74 11.23 1.96
CA HIS A 61 2.74 12.31 1.99
C HIS A 61 3.36 13.72 1.87
N ASN A 62 4.49 13.93 2.53
CA ASN A 62 5.12 15.26 2.56
C ASN A 62 5.96 15.56 1.31
N ASN A 63 6.38 14.53 0.57
CA ASN A 63 7.33 14.65 -0.55
C ASN A 63 6.84 13.93 -1.81
N LEU A 64 5.54 13.80 -2.00
CA LEU A 64 4.94 13.04 -3.11
C LEU A 64 5.61 13.40 -4.44
N TYR A 65 6.19 12.41 -5.12
CA TYR A 65 7.05 12.50 -6.32
C TYR A 65 8.33 13.35 -6.15
N GLY A 66 8.59 13.88 -4.97
CA GLY A 66 9.81 14.63 -4.68
C GLY A 66 11.02 13.72 -4.46
N PRO A 67 12.21 14.33 -4.29
CA PRO A 67 13.47 13.59 -4.13
C PRO A 67 13.53 12.71 -2.88
N GLU A 68 12.70 12.96 -1.88
CA GLU A 68 12.62 12.22 -0.63
C GLU A 68 11.39 11.29 -0.55
N ASP A 69 10.62 11.13 -1.65
CA ASP A 69 9.52 10.17 -1.71
C ASP A 69 10.08 8.74 -1.85
N PRO A 70 9.89 7.87 -0.83
CA PRO A 70 10.38 6.49 -0.87
C PRO A 70 9.57 5.58 -1.80
N ASP A 71 8.39 6.00 -2.26
CA ASP A 71 7.44 5.18 -2.99
C ASP A 71 7.56 5.31 -4.52
N THR A 72 8.42 6.21 -5.02
CA THR A 72 8.63 6.39 -6.47
C THR A 72 9.04 5.12 -7.21
N ALA A 73 9.76 4.19 -6.53
CA ALA A 73 10.11 2.88 -7.10
C ALA A 73 8.88 2.02 -7.43
N ILE A 74 7.74 2.26 -6.77
CA ILE A 74 6.50 1.50 -6.93
C ILE A 74 5.62 2.15 -8.00
N HIS A 75 5.36 3.45 -7.88
CA HIS A 75 4.36 4.16 -8.69
C HIS A 75 4.94 5.18 -9.68
N GLY A 76 6.21 5.55 -9.56
CA GLY A 76 6.84 6.54 -10.43
C GLY A 76 7.02 6.07 -11.89
N GLY A 77 7.04 7.03 -12.82
CA GLY A 77 7.35 6.80 -14.23
C GLY A 77 6.32 5.98 -15.03
N TYR A 78 5.11 5.74 -14.50
CA TYR A 78 4.04 5.09 -15.25
C TYR A 78 3.39 6.04 -16.26
N PRO A 79 2.92 5.52 -17.44
CA PRO A 79 2.93 4.12 -17.87
C PRO A 79 4.33 3.64 -18.30
N ARG A 80 4.69 2.41 -17.89
CA ARG A 80 6.00 1.79 -18.20
C ARG A 80 5.90 0.72 -19.30
N GLY A 81 4.72 0.57 -19.89
CA GLY A 81 4.41 -0.46 -20.90
C GLY A 81 3.84 -1.73 -20.31
N VAL A 82 2.97 -2.37 -21.12
CA VAL A 82 2.19 -3.56 -20.75
C VAL A 82 3.09 -4.73 -20.32
N GLY A 83 4.10 -5.04 -21.09
CA GLY A 83 5.01 -6.17 -20.81
C GLY A 83 5.83 -5.97 -19.53
N TYR A 84 6.20 -4.73 -19.19
CA TYR A 84 6.87 -4.43 -17.93
C TYR A 84 5.95 -4.73 -16.73
N LEU A 85 4.72 -4.21 -16.77
CA LEU A 85 3.79 -4.36 -15.65
C LEU A 85 3.39 -5.84 -15.46
N TRP A 86 3.06 -6.57 -16.54
CA TRP A 86 2.74 -7.99 -16.44
C TRP A 86 3.88 -8.82 -15.85
N ARG A 87 5.13 -8.57 -16.29
CA ARG A 87 6.30 -9.25 -15.69
C ARG A 87 6.46 -8.96 -14.21
N LYS A 88 6.18 -7.72 -13.77
CA LYS A 88 6.21 -7.37 -12.35
C LYS A 88 5.13 -8.08 -11.56
N LEU A 89 3.89 -8.07 -12.05
CA LEU A 89 2.76 -8.75 -11.39
C LEU A 89 2.95 -10.28 -11.34
N ALA A 90 3.47 -10.88 -12.41
CA ALA A 90 3.79 -12.31 -12.42
C ALA A 90 4.90 -12.66 -11.42
N GLY A 91 5.96 -11.85 -11.34
CA GLY A 91 7.02 -12.02 -10.35
C GLY A 91 6.53 -11.82 -8.91
N ASP A 92 5.60 -10.90 -8.68
CA ASP A 92 4.95 -10.72 -7.40
C ASP A 92 4.09 -11.92 -7.01
N LEU A 93 3.27 -12.41 -7.94
CA LEU A 93 2.43 -13.61 -7.72
C LEU A 93 3.27 -14.87 -7.49
N ALA A 94 4.45 -14.97 -8.10
CA ALA A 94 5.42 -16.03 -7.85
C ALA A 94 6.22 -15.87 -6.55
N GLY A 95 5.98 -14.80 -5.77
CA GLY A 95 6.70 -14.53 -4.51
C GLY A 95 8.11 -13.95 -4.67
N LEU A 96 8.60 -13.76 -5.90
CA LEU A 96 9.98 -13.37 -6.19
C LEU A 96 10.34 -11.95 -5.69
N ASN A 97 9.35 -11.09 -5.49
CA ASN A 97 9.55 -9.70 -5.06
C ASN A 97 9.12 -9.43 -3.61
N ALA A 98 8.49 -10.39 -2.92
CA ALA A 98 7.97 -10.20 -1.57
C ALA A 98 9.03 -9.68 -0.58
N TRP A 99 10.27 -10.16 -0.69
CA TRP A 99 11.37 -9.69 0.15
C TRP A 99 11.61 -8.18 0.05
N LYS A 100 11.38 -7.56 -1.13
CA LYS A 100 11.51 -6.10 -1.33
C LYS A 100 10.45 -5.34 -0.55
N THR A 101 9.21 -5.82 -0.60
CA THR A 101 8.09 -5.27 0.17
C THR A 101 8.40 -5.28 1.67
N TYR A 102 8.84 -6.42 2.20
CA TYR A 102 9.13 -6.52 3.63
C TYR A 102 10.41 -5.79 4.03
N ALA A 103 11.44 -5.76 3.17
CA ALA A 103 12.61 -4.93 3.40
C ALA A 103 12.25 -3.44 3.53
N TYR A 104 11.35 -2.94 2.68
CA TYR A 104 10.82 -1.57 2.77
C TYR A 104 10.14 -1.32 4.13
N PHE A 105 9.25 -2.23 4.59
CA PHE A 105 8.58 -2.11 5.89
C PHE A 105 9.51 -2.30 7.08
N PHE A 106 10.69 -2.84 6.87
CA PHE A 106 11.78 -2.93 7.84
C PHE A 106 12.75 -1.74 7.79
N GLY A 107 12.49 -0.75 6.92
CA GLY A 107 13.30 0.46 6.82
C GLY A 107 14.59 0.30 6.02
N ALA A 108 14.65 -0.70 5.14
CA ALA A 108 15.72 -0.77 4.15
C ALA A 108 15.69 0.46 3.25
N PRO A 109 16.84 0.88 2.71
CA PRO A 109 16.90 1.99 1.78
C PRO A 109 15.97 1.77 0.58
N ALA A 110 15.12 2.75 0.27
CA ALA A 110 14.26 2.77 -0.90
C ALA A 110 14.92 3.58 -2.01
N LEU A 111 14.99 3.03 -3.22
CA LEU A 111 15.53 3.75 -4.37
C LEU A 111 14.48 4.71 -4.91
N ASN A 112 14.76 6.02 -4.90
CA ASN A 112 13.99 6.98 -5.67
C ASN A 112 14.43 6.87 -7.14
N GLU A 113 13.52 6.40 -8.02
CA GLU A 113 13.87 6.12 -9.42
C GLU A 113 14.13 7.39 -10.25
N ASP A 114 13.59 8.52 -9.84
CA ASP A 114 13.76 9.78 -10.59
C ASP A 114 15.11 10.43 -10.29
N THR A 115 15.52 10.44 -9.01
CA THR A 115 16.78 11.02 -8.56
C THR A 115 17.95 10.02 -8.50
N GLN A 116 17.67 8.72 -8.63
CA GLN A 116 18.62 7.61 -8.44
C GLN A 116 19.28 7.62 -7.04
N ARG A 117 18.65 8.24 -6.05
CA ARG A 117 19.14 8.30 -4.66
C ARG A 117 18.48 7.23 -3.82
N ALA A 118 19.23 6.66 -2.89
CA ALA A 118 18.72 5.78 -1.87
C ALA A 118 18.21 6.60 -0.68
N ILE A 119 16.90 6.55 -0.45
CA ILE A 119 16.25 7.19 0.70
C ILE A 119 16.33 6.24 1.88
N ARG A 120 16.85 6.73 3.00
CA ARG A 120 16.97 6.00 4.26
C ARG A 120 15.98 6.58 5.27
N PRO A 121 14.76 6.06 5.39
CA PRO A 121 13.66 6.74 6.10
C PRO A 121 13.94 7.01 7.57
N LEU A 122 14.82 6.24 8.22
CA LEU A 122 15.08 6.34 9.65
C LEU A 122 16.33 7.15 10.02
N ASP A 123 17.16 7.57 9.05
CA ASP A 123 18.45 8.19 9.36
C ASP A 123 18.26 9.54 10.10
N ASP A 124 17.36 10.39 9.64
CA ASP A 124 17.09 11.72 10.23
C ASP A 124 16.02 11.68 11.34
N THR A 125 15.89 10.55 12.03
CA THR A 125 14.93 10.40 13.12
C THR A 125 15.61 10.38 14.50
N SER A 126 14.83 10.59 15.57
CA SER A 126 15.36 10.54 16.92
C SER A 126 15.89 9.15 17.30
N PRO A 127 16.88 9.06 18.22
CA PRO A 127 17.34 7.76 18.74
C PRO A 127 16.22 6.90 19.31
N GLN A 128 15.23 7.54 19.99
CA GLN A 128 14.08 6.85 20.53
C GLN A 128 13.23 6.21 19.43
N LEU A 129 12.91 6.94 18.36
CA LEU A 129 12.12 6.42 17.25
C LEU A 129 12.83 5.24 16.54
N ARG A 130 14.16 5.31 16.40
CA ARG A 130 14.95 4.20 15.88
C ARG A 130 14.93 2.98 16.81
N ALA A 131 14.91 3.19 18.13
CA ALA A 131 14.76 2.12 19.11
C ALA A 131 13.38 1.46 19.00
N ASP A 132 12.31 2.26 18.94
CA ASP A 132 10.93 1.78 18.78
C ASP A 132 10.76 1.01 17.45
N ALA A 133 11.34 1.50 16.36
CA ALA A 133 11.35 0.78 15.08
C ALA A 133 12.08 -0.56 15.14
N ARG A 134 13.20 -0.65 15.90
CA ARG A 134 13.89 -1.92 16.14
C ARG A 134 13.02 -2.89 16.94
N GLN A 135 12.36 -2.40 17.98
CA GLN A 135 11.43 -3.21 18.78
C GLN A 135 10.27 -3.75 17.94
N ASP A 136 9.64 -2.91 17.14
CA ASP A 136 8.56 -3.32 16.24
C ASP A 136 9.01 -4.39 15.25
N ARG A 137 10.22 -4.25 14.66
CA ARG A 137 10.80 -5.26 13.77
C ARG A 137 11.05 -6.59 14.49
N LEU A 138 11.56 -6.54 15.71
CA LEU A 138 11.75 -7.74 16.53
C LEU A 138 10.40 -8.43 16.81
N LEU A 139 9.35 -7.67 17.13
CA LEU A 139 8.00 -8.21 17.35
C LEU A 139 7.46 -8.90 16.10
N VAL A 140 7.65 -8.31 14.90
CA VAL A 140 7.27 -8.95 13.63
C VAL A 140 8.00 -10.29 13.45
N VAL A 141 9.32 -10.31 13.67
CA VAL A 141 10.12 -11.53 13.53
C VAL A 141 9.68 -12.59 14.55
N VAL A 142 9.52 -12.21 15.81
CA VAL A 142 9.07 -13.13 16.88
C VAL A 142 7.68 -13.68 16.58
N PHE A 143 6.75 -12.85 16.12
CA PHE A 143 5.40 -13.28 15.76
C PHE A 143 5.45 -14.37 14.66
N HIS A 144 6.12 -14.09 13.54
CA HIS A 144 6.18 -15.03 12.42
C HIS A 144 7.01 -16.28 12.71
N ALA A 145 7.98 -16.20 13.61
CA ALA A 145 8.72 -17.36 14.09
C ALA A 145 7.90 -18.23 15.07
N ALA A 146 7.13 -17.60 15.97
CA ALA A 146 6.36 -18.32 17.00
C ALA A 146 5.02 -18.87 16.48
N ALA A 147 4.34 -18.15 15.59
CA ALA A 147 2.98 -18.51 15.15
C ALA A 147 2.83 -19.91 14.57
N PRO A 148 3.75 -20.46 13.74
CA PRO A 148 3.63 -21.86 13.27
C PRO A 148 3.71 -22.87 14.41
N PHE A 149 4.50 -22.61 15.46
CA PHE A 149 4.58 -23.49 16.62
C PHE A 149 3.33 -23.41 17.49
N VAL A 150 2.75 -22.21 17.65
CA VAL A 150 1.45 -22.05 18.31
C VAL A 150 0.35 -22.79 17.52
N ALA A 151 0.32 -22.66 16.20
CA ALA A 151 -0.61 -23.39 15.35
C ALA A 151 -0.42 -24.92 15.45
N TRP A 152 0.83 -25.38 15.55
CA TRP A 152 1.15 -26.77 15.79
C TRP A 152 0.67 -27.24 17.17
N ALA A 153 0.87 -26.48 18.22
CA ALA A 153 0.41 -26.81 19.56
C ALA A 153 -1.13 -26.92 19.66
N LEU A 154 -1.84 -26.10 18.89
CA LEU A 154 -3.31 -26.09 18.87
C LEU A 154 -3.95 -27.18 17.99
N ALA A 155 -3.31 -27.52 16.86
CA ALA A 155 -3.91 -28.41 15.84
C ALA A 155 -2.88 -29.36 15.20
N GLY A 156 -1.76 -29.63 15.85
CA GLY A 156 -0.73 -30.54 15.36
C GLY A 156 -0.10 -30.08 14.04
N THR A 157 0.46 -31.02 13.28
CA THR A 157 1.10 -30.75 11.98
C THR A 157 0.18 -30.05 10.99
N SER A 158 -1.12 -30.35 11.01
CA SER A 158 -2.11 -29.71 10.14
C SER A 158 -2.26 -28.21 10.44
N GLY A 159 -2.20 -27.80 11.71
CA GLY A 159 -2.21 -26.40 12.10
C GLY A 159 -0.96 -25.65 11.59
N MET A 160 0.20 -26.23 11.75
CA MET A 160 1.45 -25.67 11.23
C MET A 160 1.43 -25.55 9.69
N LEU A 161 0.98 -26.58 8.98
CA LEU A 161 0.85 -26.54 7.52
C LEU A 161 -0.20 -25.50 7.06
N ALA A 162 -1.29 -25.35 7.82
CA ALA A 162 -2.29 -24.31 7.57
C ALA A 162 -1.70 -22.91 7.73
N TRP A 163 -0.86 -22.68 8.73
CA TRP A 163 -0.14 -21.40 8.87
C TRP A 163 0.70 -21.08 7.64
N PHE A 164 1.55 -22.01 7.20
CA PHE A 164 2.38 -21.79 6.02
C PHE A 164 1.57 -21.65 4.73
N GLY A 165 0.58 -22.53 4.53
CA GLY A 165 -0.22 -22.59 3.31
C GLY A 165 -1.28 -21.50 3.21
N LEU A 166 -1.97 -21.15 4.30
CA LEU A 166 -3.11 -20.23 4.27
C LEU A 166 -2.77 -18.82 4.80
N TRP A 167 -1.67 -18.64 5.52
CA TRP A 167 -1.26 -17.32 5.98
C TRP A 167 -0.02 -16.81 5.27
N LEU A 168 1.09 -17.54 5.34
CA LEU A 168 2.37 -17.07 4.81
C LEU A 168 2.41 -17.10 3.28
N LEU A 169 1.91 -18.17 2.65
CA LEU A 169 1.93 -18.29 1.19
C LEU A 169 1.13 -17.18 0.49
N PRO A 170 -0.13 -16.86 0.85
CA PRO A 170 -0.83 -15.71 0.26
C PRO A 170 -0.12 -14.38 0.54
N MET A 171 0.49 -14.21 1.70
CA MET A 171 1.21 -13.01 2.10
C MET A 171 2.42 -12.72 1.21
N VAL A 172 3.13 -13.76 0.75
CA VAL A 172 4.29 -13.60 -0.13
C VAL A 172 3.98 -13.73 -1.62
N THR A 173 2.76 -14.13 -1.97
CA THR A 173 2.29 -14.33 -3.37
C THR A 173 1.12 -13.42 -3.70
N VAL A 174 -0.11 -13.78 -3.35
CA VAL A 174 -1.36 -13.10 -3.74
C VAL A 174 -1.41 -11.65 -3.29
N LEU A 175 -0.98 -11.36 -2.07
CA LEU A 175 -0.97 -10.00 -1.52
C LEU A 175 -0.05 -9.06 -2.32
N GLN A 176 1.08 -9.55 -2.84
CA GLN A 176 2.10 -8.71 -3.47
C GLN A 176 1.61 -8.00 -4.74
N PRO A 177 1.01 -8.68 -5.74
CA PRO A 177 0.45 -8.00 -6.90
C PRO A 177 -0.73 -7.09 -6.55
N ILE A 178 -1.51 -7.39 -5.51
CA ILE A 178 -2.60 -6.53 -5.04
C ILE A 178 -2.02 -5.21 -4.51
N LEU A 179 -1.02 -5.25 -3.63
CA LEU A 179 -0.36 -4.04 -3.09
C LEU A 179 0.25 -3.19 -4.20
N ARG A 180 0.96 -3.82 -5.15
CA ARG A 180 1.56 -3.11 -6.29
C ARG A 180 0.51 -2.47 -7.17
N LEU A 181 -0.50 -3.24 -7.59
CA LEU A 181 -1.53 -2.74 -8.51
C LEU A 181 -2.34 -1.62 -7.85
N ARG A 182 -2.66 -1.75 -6.55
CA ARG A 182 -3.30 -0.69 -5.78
C ARG A 182 -2.48 0.59 -5.83
N ALA A 183 -1.21 0.55 -5.42
CA ALA A 183 -0.35 1.74 -5.38
C ALA A 183 -0.22 2.42 -6.76
N ILE A 184 -0.10 1.62 -7.84
CA ILE A 184 -0.07 2.14 -9.21
C ILE A 184 -1.42 2.75 -9.60
N CYS A 185 -2.54 2.15 -9.20
CA CYS A 185 -3.87 2.72 -9.45
C CYS A 185 -4.09 4.04 -8.70
N GLU A 186 -3.45 4.24 -7.58
CA GLU A 186 -3.55 5.45 -6.76
C GLU A 186 -2.64 6.59 -7.25
N HIS A 187 -1.45 6.28 -7.74
CA HIS A 187 -0.42 7.26 -8.08
C HIS A 187 0.14 7.13 -9.50
N GLY A 188 0.04 5.96 -10.14
CA GLY A 188 0.64 5.74 -11.46
C GLY A 188 -0.13 6.40 -12.60
N ALA A 189 0.58 6.96 -13.59
CA ALA A 189 0.00 7.56 -14.79
C ALA A 189 -1.07 8.63 -14.50
N VAL A 190 -0.86 9.43 -13.46
CA VAL A 190 -1.69 10.60 -13.14
C VAL A 190 -1.46 11.73 -14.14
N THR A 191 -2.35 12.72 -14.17
CA THR A 191 -2.35 13.76 -15.21
C THR A 191 -1.25 14.79 -14.99
N ASP A 192 -1.06 15.23 -13.73
CA ASP A 192 -0.04 16.22 -13.36
C ASP A 192 0.49 15.89 -11.97
N LEU A 193 1.80 15.79 -11.84
CA LEU A 193 2.49 15.45 -10.60
C LEU A 193 2.60 16.64 -9.63
N ALA A 194 2.52 17.87 -10.14
CA ALA A 194 2.71 19.07 -9.33
C ALA A 194 1.42 19.56 -8.65
N SER A 195 0.27 19.20 -9.18
CA SER A 195 -1.02 19.62 -8.63
C SER A 195 -1.53 18.65 -7.56
N PRO A 196 -1.87 19.12 -6.36
CA PRO A 196 -2.43 18.25 -5.31
C PRO A 196 -3.76 17.60 -5.70
N LEU A 197 -4.51 18.15 -6.68
CA LEU A 197 -5.75 17.58 -7.18
C LEU A 197 -5.55 16.44 -8.19
N THR A 198 -4.34 16.31 -8.73
CA THR A 198 -4.05 15.30 -9.77
C THR A 198 -2.88 14.39 -9.45
N ALA A 199 -2.12 14.68 -8.41
CA ALA A 199 -0.96 13.88 -7.98
C ALA A 199 -1.36 12.55 -7.32
N ALA A 200 -2.58 12.43 -6.82
CA ALA A 200 -3.19 11.20 -6.33
C ALA A 200 -4.56 10.99 -6.98
N ARG A 201 -5.03 9.76 -7.01
CA ARG A 201 -6.28 9.40 -7.72
C ARG A 201 -7.32 8.82 -6.79
N THR A 202 -8.57 9.29 -6.95
CA THR A 202 -9.75 8.59 -6.45
C THR A 202 -10.25 7.64 -7.52
N ASN A 203 -10.25 6.35 -7.22
CA ASN A 203 -10.81 5.32 -8.08
C ASN A 203 -12.27 5.05 -7.69
N ARG A 204 -13.22 5.26 -8.61
CA ARG A 204 -14.62 4.98 -8.34
C ARG A 204 -14.82 3.49 -8.04
N THR A 205 -15.59 3.19 -7.00
CA THR A 205 -15.98 1.83 -6.61
C THR A 205 -17.49 1.59 -6.78
N TRP A 206 -18.12 2.42 -7.61
CA TRP A 206 -19.54 2.38 -7.96
C TRP A 206 -19.72 2.59 -9.46
N GLY A 207 -20.93 2.38 -9.98
CA GLY A 207 -21.29 2.67 -11.38
C GLY A 207 -21.04 1.52 -12.37
N SER A 208 -20.18 0.55 -12.05
CA SER A 208 -19.94 -0.63 -12.90
C SER A 208 -19.53 -1.86 -12.08
N ALA A 209 -19.69 -3.05 -12.69
CA ALA A 209 -19.26 -4.31 -12.06
C ALA A 209 -17.73 -4.34 -11.78
N ALA A 210 -16.92 -3.80 -12.70
CA ALA A 210 -15.47 -3.72 -12.53
C ALA A 210 -15.08 -2.82 -11.36
N ASN A 211 -15.73 -1.66 -11.21
CA ASN A 211 -15.53 -0.78 -10.07
C ASN A 211 -15.92 -1.47 -8.75
N TRP A 212 -17.03 -2.20 -8.76
CA TRP A 212 -17.48 -2.95 -7.58
C TRP A 212 -16.51 -4.07 -7.18
N ILE A 213 -15.99 -4.84 -8.13
CA ILE A 213 -14.94 -5.84 -7.89
C ILE A 213 -13.69 -5.17 -7.33
N GLY A 214 -13.28 -4.03 -7.91
CA GLY A 214 -12.16 -3.24 -7.43
C GLY A 214 -12.28 -2.83 -5.96
N ARG A 215 -13.50 -2.56 -5.49
CA ARG A 215 -13.78 -2.23 -4.09
C ARG A 215 -13.32 -3.32 -3.12
N PHE A 216 -13.50 -4.59 -3.47
CA PHE A 216 -13.16 -5.70 -2.58
C PHE A 216 -11.70 -6.13 -2.74
N VAL A 217 -11.16 -6.11 -3.95
CA VAL A 217 -9.82 -6.63 -4.24
C VAL A 217 -8.75 -5.57 -4.03
N LEU A 218 -8.95 -4.37 -4.58
CA LEU A 218 -7.93 -3.31 -4.59
C LEU A 218 -8.19 -2.19 -3.56
N PHE A 219 -9.45 -1.92 -3.23
CA PHE A 219 -9.80 -0.73 -2.45
C PHE A 219 -10.71 -1.03 -1.25
N PRO A 220 -10.34 -2.00 -0.37
CA PRO A 220 -11.10 -2.22 0.86
C PRO A 220 -11.05 -0.97 1.75
N HIS A 221 -12.00 -0.88 2.70
CA HIS A 221 -12.04 0.19 3.69
C HIS A 221 -12.01 1.61 3.13
N HIS A 222 -12.60 1.83 1.95
CA HIS A 222 -12.68 3.15 1.29
C HIS A 222 -11.32 3.77 0.92
N VAL A 223 -10.24 2.99 0.83
CA VAL A 223 -8.93 3.49 0.40
C VAL A 223 -8.95 4.01 -1.06
N ASN A 224 -10.01 3.69 -1.82
CA ASN A 224 -10.24 4.25 -3.16
C ASN A 224 -10.34 5.78 -3.20
N TYR A 225 -10.69 6.43 -2.09
CA TYR A 225 -10.69 7.90 -1.94
C TYR A 225 -9.28 8.41 -1.61
N HIS A 226 -8.29 7.97 -2.38
CA HIS A 226 -6.89 8.20 -2.06
C HIS A 226 -6.46 9.65 -2.29
N LEU A 227 -7.06 10.35 -3.25
CA LEU A 227 -6.89 11.79 -3.42
C LEU A 227 -7.35 12.55 -2.18
N GLU A 228 -8.56 12.28 -1.69
CA GLU A 228 -9.10 12.92 -0.49
C GLU A 228 -8.25 12.60 0.74
N HIS A 229 -7.69 11.40 0.80
CA HIS A 229 -6.78 11.01 1.85
C HIS A 229 -5.48 11.82 1.80
N HIS A 230 -4.88 12.06 0.63
CA HIS A 230 -3.71 12.93 0.50
C HIS A 230 -3.99 14.38 0.85
N LEU A 231 -5.17 14.90 0.47
CA LEU A 231 -5.59 16.26 0.83
C LEU A 231 -5.86 16.41 2.33
N TYR A 232 -6.42 15.39 2.97
CA TYR A 232 -6.88 15.40 4.37
C TYR A 232 -6.52 14.11 5.11
N PRO A 233 -5.21 13.82 5.36
CA PRO A 233 -4.77 12.55 5.94
C PRO A 233 -5.22 12.35 7.39
N ALA A 234 -5.77 13.40 8.01
CA ALA A 234 -6.36 13.33 9.35
C ALA A 234 -7.79 12.76 9.35
N VAL A 235 -8.42 12.55 8.19
CA VAL A 235 -9.77 12.00 8.10
C VAL A 235 -9.70 10.47 8.03
N PRO A 236 -10.37 9.75 8.97
CA PRO A 236 -10.36 8.29 8.96
C PRO A 236 -11.11 7.72 7.74
N HIS A 237 -10.69 6.52 7.29
CA HIS A 237 -11.19 5.88 6.06
C HIS A 237 -12.73 5.83 5.99
N TYR A 238 -13.41 5.52 7.09
CA TYR A 238 -14.87 5.42 7.12
C TYR A 238 -15.58 6.77 6.94
N ARG A 239 -14.87 7.91 7.02
CA ARG A 239 -15.38 9.25 6.76
C ARG A 239 -15.01 9.79 5.37
N LEU A 240 -14.08 9.17 4.66
CA LEU A 240 -13.67 9.61 3.32
C LEU A 240 -14.82 9.70 2.32
N PRO A 241 -15.83 8.78 2.31
CA PRO A 241 -16.99 8.94 1.42
C PRO A 241 -17.83 10.20 1.71
N ALA A 242 -17.91 10.61 2.97
CA ALA A 242 -18.62 11.84 3.35
C ALA A 242 -17.80 13.09 2.98
N LEU A 243 -16.48 13.03 3.17
CA LEU A 243 -15.56 14.08 2.72
C LEU A 243 -15.64 14.28 1.21
N HIS A 244 -15.58 13.20 0.42
CA HIS A 244 -15.72 13.25 -1.05
C HIS A 244 -16.99 13.99 -1.46
N ARG A 245 -18.15 13.59 -0.92
CA ARG A 245 -19.42 14.27 -1.24
C ARG A 245 -19.41 15.75 -0.88
N LEU A 246 -18.81 16.12 0.26
CA LEU A 246 -18.68 17.51 0.67
C LEU A 246 -17.81 18.32 -0.31
N LEU A 247 -16.67 17.78 -0.71
CA LEU A 247 -15.73 18.42 -1.63
C LEU A 247 -16.35 18.59 -3.03
N VAL A 248 -17.06 17.56 -3.52
CA VAL A 248 -17.82 17.63 -4.77
C VAL A 248 -18.89 18.74 -4.70
N ALA A 249 -19.68 18.77 -3.62
CA ALA A 249 -20.74 19.79 -3.45
C ALA A 249 -20.19 21.22 -3.37
N LYS A 250 -18.93 21.39 -3.01
CA LYS A 250 -18.23 22.70 -2.96
C LYS A 250 -17.45 23.03 -4.24
N GLY A 251 -17.45 22.16 -5.28
CA GLY A 251 -16.62 22.32 -6.47
C GLY A 251 -15.11 22.17 -6.21
N ALA A 252 -14.71 21.70 -5.03
CA ALA A 252 -13.30 21.59 -4.66
C ALA A 252 -12.56 20.45 -5.36
N LEU A 253 -13.27 19.55 -6.04
CA LEU A 253 -12.70 18.47 -6.84
C LEU A 253 -12.87 18.71 -8.36
N ASP A 254 -13.16 19.94 -8.78
CA ASP A 254 -13.24 20.25 -10.20
C ASP A 254 -11.86 20.12 -10.85
N GLY A 255 -11.77 19.32 -11.91
CA GLY A 255 -10.49 18.96 -12.55
C GLY A 255 -9.65 17.92 -11.81
N ALA A 256 -10.14 17.37 -10.70
CA ALA A 256 -9.41 16.38 -9.92
C ALA A 256 -9.31 15.01 -10.61
N GLU A 257 -8.31 14.23 -10.22
CA GLU A 257 -8.04 12.87 -10.74
C GLU A 257 -9.03 11.85 -10.14
N VAL A 258 -10.31 11.92 -10.56
CA VAL A 258 -11.39 11.00 -10.16
C VAL A 258 -11.79 10.15 -11.38
N ARG A 259 -11.52 8.82 -11.33
CA ARG A 259 -11.65 7.92 -12.48
C ARG A 259 -12.35 6.62 -12.16
N ASP A 260 -12.90 5.98 -13.18
CA ASP A 260 -13.33 4.58 -13.13
C ASP A 260 -12.12 3.64 -13.18
N LEU A 261 -12.19 2.51 -12.48
CA LEU A 261 -11.10 1.54 -12.44
C LEU A 261 -10.69 1.04 -13.86
N PRO A 262 -11.60 0.72 -14.79
CA PRO A 262 -11.21 0.35 -16.14
C PRO A 262 -10.42 1.44 -16.89
N ASP A 263 -10.72 2.71 -16.65
CA ASP A 263 -9.96 3.83 -17.24
C ASP A 263 -8.58 3.96 -16.60
N THR A 264 -8.49 3.84 -15.28
CA THR A 264 -7.21 3.77 -14.57
C THR A 264 -6.33 2.63 -15.09
N LEU A 265 -6.88 1.42 -15.20
CA LEU A 265 -6.14 0.26 -15.72
C LEU A 265 -5.67 0.48 -17.16
N ARG A 266 -6.52 1.02 -18.04
CA ARG A 266 -6.09 1.37 -19.40
C ARG A 266 -4.89 2.31 -19.41
N ARG A 267 -4.87 3.33 -18.55
CA ARG A 267 -3.76 4.29 -18.44
C ARG A 267 -2.47 3.64 -17.93
N VAL A 268 -2.53 2.89 -16.83
CA VAL A 268 -1.34 2.28 -16.23
C VAL A 268 -0.75 1.15 -17.07
N PHE A 269 -1.57 0.47 -17.88
CA PHE A 269 -1.14 -0.55 -18.85
C PHE A 269 -0.84 0.02 -20.25
N SER A 270 -0.93 1.33 -20.45
CA SER A 270 -0.61 1.96 -21.75
C SER A 270 0.87 1.75 -22.13
N PRO A 271 1.20 1.81 -23.43
CA PRO A 271 2.57 1.88 -23.88
C PRO A 271 3.32 3.03 -23.22
N ARG A 272 4.61 2.84 -23.01
CA ARG A 272 5.45 3.93 -22.52
C ARG A 272 5.48 5.06 -23.56
N PRO A 273 5.22 6.33 -23.17
CA PRO A 273 5.34 7.43 -24.11
C PRO A 273 6.79 7.54 -24.65
N PRO A 274 6.97 7.96 -25.90
CA PRO A 274 8.30 8.23 -26.44
C PRO A 274 9.07 9.15 -25.48
N ARG A 275 10.36 8.89 -25.29
CA ARG A 275 11.22 9.87 -24.59
C ARG A 275 11.29 11.12 -25.44
N MET A 276 10.83 12.24 -24.92
CA MET A 276 11.13 13.53 -25.55
C MET A 276 12.65 13.73 -25.44
N ASN A 277 13.33 13.86 -26.56
CA ASN A 277 14.74 14.23 -26.56
C ASN A 277 14.83 15.63 -25.95
N PRO A 278 15.70 15.88 -24.96
CA PRO A 278 15.87 17.19 -24.36
C PRO A 278 16.61 18.14 -25.31
N GLY A 279 16.21 18.22 -26.58
CA GLY A 279 16.91 18.98 -27.62
C GLY A 279 16.11 19.22 -28.90
N SER A 280 14.77 19.06 -28.87
CA SER A 280 13.90 19.45 -30.00
C SER A 280 13.08 20.67 -29.66
#